data_10b181118b37e2ab365c559b8f99c1c8
#
_entry.id   10b181118b37e2ab365c559b8f99c1c8
#
_cell.length_a   1.000
_cell.length_b   1.000
_cell.length_c   1.000
_cell.angle_alpha   90.00
_cell.angle_beta   90.00
_cell.angle_gamma   90.00
#
_symmetry.space_group_name_H-M   'P 1'
#
loop_
_entity.id
_entity.type
_entity.pdbx_description
1 polymer ?
#
loop_
_entity_poly.entity_id
_entity_poly.type
_entity_poly.pdbx_seq_one_letter_code
_entity_poly.pdbx_strand_id
1 'polypeptide(L)'
;MEGLPARLYPDREEESMKLHQLQYFCAACRNGNITRAAAELHVSQPSISMAIRELENEFGILLLQRNNKGFEITMEGTYFYERATVLDRKSVV
;
A
#
# COMPACT_ATOMS: atom_id res chain seq x y z
N MET A 1 30.18 4.40 -0.86
CA MET A 1 30.98 3.24 -1.16
C MET A 1 30.46 2.49 -2.36
N GLU A 2 31.33 2.34 -3.33
CA GLU A 2 30.89 1.86 -4.63
C GLU A 2 30.64 0.40 -4.72
N GLY A 3 30.88 -0.42 -4.01
CA GLY A 3 30.63 -1.84 -4.16
C GLY A 3 29.35 -2.33 -3.53
N LEU A 4 28.63 -1.47 -2.82
CA LEU A 4 27.45 -1.90 -2.10
C LEU A 4 26.18 -1.67 -2.90
N PRO A 5 25.25 -2.66 -2.91
CA PRO A 5 23.98 -2.47 -3.59
C PRO A 5 23.19 -1.33 -2.95
N ALA A 6 22.48 -0.58 -3.77
CA ALA A 6 21.66 0.52 -3.30
C ALA A 6 20.63 0.07 -2.27
N ARG A 7 20.16 -1.16 -2.38
CA ARG A 7 19.12 -1.67 -1.46
C ARG A 7 19.62 -1.91 -0.05
N LEU A 8 20.93 -1.93 0.17
CA LEU A 8 21.47 -2.03 1.53
C LEU A 8 21.37 -0.70 2.25
N TYR A 9 21.28 0.36 1.48
CA TYR A 9 21.14 1.72 2.01
C TYR A 9 19.98 2.36 1.26
N PRO A 10 18.74 1.97 1.57
CA PRO A 10 17.61 2.52 0.85
C PRO A 10 17.55 4.02 1.00
N ASP A 11 17.29 4.67 -0.10
CA ASP A 11 17.10 6.08 -0.14
C ASP A 11 15.87 6.46 0.67
N ARG A 12 15.88 7.63 1.28
CA ARG A 12 14.71 8.12 2.01
C ARG A 12 13.50 8.24 1.09
N GLU A 13 13.76 8.58 -0.16
CA GLU A 13 12.68 8.69 -1.13
C GLU A 13 12.01 7.35 -1.37
N GLU A 14 12.77 6.27 -1.46
CA GLU A 14 12.22 4.94 -1.64
C GLU A 14 11.39 4.51 -0.43
N GLU A 15 11.89 4.77 0.77
CA GLU A 15 11.14 4.46 1.98
C GLU A 15 9.85 5.26 2.05
N SER A 16 9.92 6.52 1.68
CA SER A 16 8.78 7.40 1.66
C SER A 16 7.73 6.92 0.68
N MET A 17 8.14 6.47 -0.50
CA MET A 17 7.24 5.95 -1.52
C MET A 17 6.53 4.68 -1.05
N LYS A 18 7.30 3.77 -0.45
CA LYS A 18 6.71 2.54 0.07
C LYS A 18 5.72 2.81 1.19
N LEU A 19 6.05 3.74 2.06
CA LEU A 19 5.14 4.12 3.14
C LEU A 19 3.85 4.69 2.58
N HIS A 20 3.93 5.54 1.57
CA HIS A 20 2.74 6.08 0.93
C HIS A 20 1.89 4.98 0.31
N GLN A 21 2.53 4.03 -0.37
CA GLN A 21 1.81 2.91 -0.97
C GLN A 21 1.06 2.10 0.09
N LEU A 22 1.72 1.84 1.21
CA LEU A 22 1.10 1.12 2.31
C LEU A 22 -0.08 1.90 2.90
N GLN A 23 0.09 3.20 3.09
CA GLN A 23 -0.97 4.06 3.61
C GLN A 23 -2.17 4.07 2.67
N TYR A 24 -1.93 4.14 1.38
CA TYR A 24 -3.00 4.14 0.38
C TYR A 24 -3.75 2.81 0.39
N PHE A 25 -3.01 1.71 0.46
CA PHE A 25 -3.61 0.39 0.53
C PHE A 25 -4.45 0.24 1.81
N CYS A 26 -3.92 0.66 2.95
CA CYS A 26 -4.63 0.58 4.21
C CYS A 26 -5.90 1.43 4.18
N ALA A 27 -5.84 2.61 3.60
CA ALA A 27 -7.02 3.46 3.47
C ALA A 27 -8.09 2.81 2.61
N ALA A 28 -7.67 2.17 1.51
CA ALA A 28 -8.60 1.46 0.64
C ALA A 28 -9.29 0.32 1.39
N CYS A 29 -8.53 -0.45 2.17
CA CYS A 29 -9.09 -1.54 2.96
C CYS A 29 -10.02 -1.02 4.03
N ARG A 30 -9.61 0.02 4.73
CA ARG A 30 -10.38 0.61 5.82
C ARG A 30 -11.72 1.14 5.33
N ASN A 31 -11.72 1.77 4.17
CA ASN A 31 -12.93 2.35 3.60
C ASN A 31 -13.76 1.35 2.78
N GLY A 32 -13.14 0.28 2.34
CA GLY A 32 -13.78 -0.67 1.44
C GLY A 32 -14.12 -0.07 0.08
N ASN A 33 -13.48 1.06 -0.26
CA ASN A 33 -13.83 1.82 -1.44
C ASN A 33 -12.69 2.76 -1.79
N ILE A 34 -12.25 2.72 -3.04
CA ILE A 34 -11.12 3.54 -3.48
C ILE A 34 -11.49 5.01 -3.52
N THR A 35 -12.72 5.33 -3.92
CA THR A 35 -13.18 6.71 -3.97
C THR A 35 -13.16 7.35 -2.59
N ARG A 36 -13.62 6.63 -1.58
CA ARG A 36 -13.62 7.14 -0.21
C ARG A 36 -12.21 7.26 0.34
N ALA A 37 -11.37 6.29 0.01
CA ALA A 37 -9.97 6.34 0.44
C ALA A 37 -9.27 7.57 -0.15
N ALA A 38 -9.52 7.85 -1.42
CA ALA A 38 -8.96 9.01 -2.08
C ALA A 38 -9.43 10.30 -1.41
N ALA A 39 -10.70 10.37 -1.05
CA ALA A 39 -11.24 11.52 -0.35
C ALA A 39 -10.61 11.69 1.03
N GLU A 40 -10.45 10.58 1.76
CA GLU A 40 -9.83 10.62 3.09
C GLU A 40 -8.40 11.16 3.03
N LEU A 41 -7.64 10.74 2.03
CA LEU A 41 -6.23 11.10 1.92
C LEU A 41 -5.99 12.35 1.06
N HIS A 42 -7.04 12.93 0.52
CA HIS A 42 -6.95 14.11 -0.34
C HIS A 42 -6.07 13.88 -1.57
N VAL A 43 -6.25 12.72 -2.19
CA VAL A 43 -5.53 12.34 -3.41
C VAL A 43 -6.52 11.86 -4.45
N SER A 44 -6.06 11.66 -5.68
CA SER A 44 -6.91 11.16 -6.75
C SER A 44 -7.08 9.64 -6.66
N GLN A 45 -8.19 9.13 -7.22
CA GLN A 45 -8.40 7.69 -7.28
C GLN A 45 -7.28 6.96 -8.02
N PRO A 46 -6.84 7.47 -9.19
CA PRO A 46 -5.73 6.81 -9.89
C PRO A 46 -4.46 6.71 -9.05
N SER A 47 -4.20 7.68 -8.17
CA SER A 47 -3.04 7.62 -7.30
C SER A 47 -3.09 6.40 -6.39
N ILE A 48 -4.26 6.14 -5.81
CA ILE A 48 -4.44 4.99 -4.92
C ILE A 48 -4.34 3.69 -5.71
N SER A 49 -5.01 3.61 -6.86
CA SER A 49 -4.97 2.41 -7.70
C SER A 49 -3.56 2.08 -8.14
N MET A 50 -2.80 3.09 -8.53
CA MET A 50 -1.42 2.89 -8.98
C MET A 50 -0.53 2.41 -7.84
N ALA A 51 -0.68 3.02 -6.67
CA ALA A 51 0.11 2.64 -5.51
C ALA A 51 -0.12 1.18 -5.14
N ILE A 52 -1.37 0.75 -5.18
CA ILE A 52 -1.71 -0.63 -4.86
C ILE A 52 -1.13 -1.59 -5.90
N ARG A 53 -1.21 -1.24 -7.18
CA ARG A 53 -0.61 -2.06 -8.24
C ARG A 53 0.90 -2.17 -8.09
N GLU A 54 1.53 -1.10 -7.69
CA GLU A 54 2.98 -1.12 -7.48
C GLU A 54 3.34 -2.07 -6.34
N LEU A 55 2.55 -2.06 -5.26
CA LEU A 55 2.75 -3.02 -4.18
C LEU A 55 2.53 -4.45 -4.66
N GLU A 56 1.48 -4.67 -5.43
CA GLU A 56 1.20 -6.01 -5.97
C GLU A 56 2.35 -6.51 -6.83
N ASN A 57 2.88 -5.63 -7.67
CA ASN A 57 4.00 -5.99 -8.54
C ASN A 57 5.27 -6.25 -7.74
N GLU A 58 5.53 -5.46 -6.73
CA GLU A 58 6.73 -5.60 -5.93
C GLU A 58 6.76 -6.92 -5.16
N PHE A 59 5.64 -7.31 -4.60
CA PHE A 59 5.56 -8.51 -3.79
C PHE A 59 5.08 -9.74 -4.56
N GLY A 60 4.67 -9.54 -5.82
CA GLY A 60 4.22 -10.65 -6.65
C GLY A 60 2.93 -11.30 -6.17
N ILE A 61 2.07 -10.53 -5.52
CA ILE A 61 0.80 -11.03 -5.02
C ILE A 61 -0.33 -10.08 -5.42
N LEU A 62 -1.54 -10.61 -5.43
CA LEU A 62 -2.73 -9.81 -5.69
C LEU A 62 -3.33 -9.40 -4.36
N LEU A 63 -3.41 -8.10 -4.11
CA LEU A 63 -3.94 -7.58 -2.85
C LEU A 63 -5.44 -7.31 -2.92
N LEU A 64 -5.91 -6.84 -4.05
CA LEU A 64 -7.33 -6.55 -4.27
C LEU A 64 -7.82 -7.24 -5.52
N GLN A 65 -9.02 -7.81 -5.43
CA GLN A 65 -9.71 -8.42 -6.56
C GLN A 65 -10.81 -7.46 -6.98
N ARG A 66 -10.69 -6.87 -8.17
CA ARG A 66 -11.68 -5.91 -8.64
C ARG A 66 -12.90 -6.62 -9.21
N ASN A 67 -14.07 -6.04 -9.02
CA ASN A 67 -15.32 -6.55 -9.56
C ASN A 67 -16.25 -5.39 -9.92
N ASN A 68 -17.47 -5.70 -10.37
CA ASN A 68 -18.41 -4.68 -10.81
C ASN A 68 -18.87 -3.74 -9.70
N LYS A 69 -18.79 -4.19 -8.46
CA LYS A 69 -19.24 -3.39 -7.30
C LYS A 69 -18.11 -2.65 -6.62
N GLY A 70 -16.88 -2.81 -7.11
CA GLY A 70 -15.70 -2.20 -6.50
C GLY A 70 -14.58 -3.20 -6.43
N PHE A 71 -14.24 -3.63 -5.22
CA PHE A 71 -13.19 -4.63 -5.05
C PHE A 71 -13.42 -5.45 -3.79
N GLU A 72 -12.76 -6.60 -3.72
CA GLU A 72 -12.70 -7.42 -2.53
C GLU A 72 -11.23 -7.62 -2.18
N ILE A 73 -10.92 -7.65 -0.89
CA ILE A 73 -9.57 -7.90 -0.46
C ILE A 73 -9.28 -9.40 -0.57
N THR A 74 -8.10 -9.75 -1.09
CA THR A 74 -7.70 -11.15 -1.20
C THR A 74 -7.22 -11.66 0.16
N MET A 75 -7.00 -12.97 0.27
CA MET A 75 -6.41 -13.55 1.48
C MET A 75 -5.03 -12.95 1.73
N GLU A 76 -4.24 -12.86 0.67
CA GLU A 76 -2.91 -12.25 0.75
C GLU A 76 -3.03 -10.78 1.15
N GLY A 77 -4.02 -10.08 0.61
CA GLY A 77 -4.27 -8.69 0.96
C GLY A 77 -4.65 -8.51 2.41
N THR A 78 -5.47 -9.41 2.93
CA THR A 78 -5.88 -9.37 4.34
C THR A 78 -4.67 -9.54 5.24
N TYR A 79 -3.84 -10.52 4.94
CA TYR A 79 -2.63 -10.77 5.71
C TYR A 79 -1.70 -9.54 5.66
N PHE A 80 -1.53 -8.98 4.48
CA PHE A 80 -0.68 -7.81 4.27
C PHE A 80 -1.21 -6.62 5.05
N TYR A 81 -2.51 -6.42 5.03
CA TYR A 81 -3.15 -5.32 5.74
C TYR A 81 -2.96 -5.45 7.26
N GLU A 82 -3.14 -6.65 7.78
CA GLU A 82 -2.94 -6.88 9.21
C GLU A 82 -1.51 -6.58 9.64
N ARG A 83 -0.54 -6.99 8.82
CA ARG A 83 0.87 -6.71 9.11
C ARG A 83 1.16 -5.22 9.05
N ALA A 84 0.64 -4.55 8.04
CA ALA A 84 0.84 -3.12 7.90
C ALA A 84 0.24 -2.35 9.07
N THR A 85 -0.92 -2.77 9.54
CA THR A 85 -1.60 -2.14 10.66
C THR A 85 -0.80 -2.30 11.95
N VAL A 86 -0.23 -3.48 12.17
CA VAL A 86 0.59 -3.73 13.35
C VAL A 86 1.83 -2.85 13.35
N LEU A 87 2.48 -2.72 12.19
CA LEU A 87 3.66 -1.87 12.07
C LEU A 87 3.31 -0.41 12.35
N ASP A 88 2.18 0.03 11.84
CA ASP A 88 1.72 1.40 12.05
C ASP A 88 1.47 1.67 13.53
N ARG A 89 0.84 0.73 14.23
CA ARG A 89 0.58 0.87 15.66
C ARG A 89 1.87 0.94 16.45
N LYS A 90 2.85 0.14 16.10
CA LYS A 90 4.14 0.15 16.80
C LYS A 90 4.87 1.47 16.60
N SER A 91 4.72 2.08 15.44
CA SER A 91 5.39 3.35 15.18
C SER A 91 4.74 4.51 15.92
N VAL A 92 3.52 4.35 16.40
CA VAL A 92 2.82 5.40 17.14
C VAL A 92 3.20 5.40 18.60
N VAL A 93 3.67 4.30 19.10
CA VAL A 93 4.14 4.19 20.48
C VAL A 93 5.56 4.69 20.61
#